data_57977091d1df3365f3e1409d6145b854
#
_entry.id   57977091d1df3365f3e1409d6145b854
#
_cell.length_a   1.000
_cell.length_b   1.000
_cell.length_c   1.000
_cell.angle_alpha   90.00
_cell.angle_beta   90.00
_cell.angle_gamma   90.00
#
_symmetry.space_group_name_H-M   'P 1'
#
loop_
_entity.id
_entity.type
_entity.pdbx_description
1 polymer ?
#
loop_
_entity_poly.entity_id
_entity_poly.type
_entity_poly.pdbx_seq_one_letter_code
_entity_poly.pdbx_strand_id
1 'polypeptide(L)'
;MNELQMIRRASRADVPFLRDMLRHAYYWRWGTLDSIPGTRYVAGWGRPGDAGVIALDLGFPVGAAWYRLFRRDAPGYGFVDEETPELTIAVVPSRRGRGFGEQLLSALLDRARSEGYRDVSLSVERDSPALKLYERFGFRGVREEDDTVVMRAELANGRPS
;
A
#
# COMPACT_ATOMS: atom_id res chain seq x y z
N MET A 1 -8.61 13.93 13.07
CA MET A 1 -7.38 14.25 12.37
C MET A 1 -7.06 15.70 12.58
N ASN A 2 -5.80 16.01 12.74
CA ASN A 2 -5.38 17.36 12.92
C ASN A 2 -5.65 18.07 11.61
N GLU A 3 -6.14 19.29 11.65
CA GLU A 3 -6.44 19.98 10.42
C GLU A 3 -5.19 20.26 9.59
N LEU A 4 -4.00 20.14 10.15
CA LEU A 4 -2.78 20.32 9.39
C LEU A 4 -2.35 19.01 8.70
N GLN A 5 -3.01 17.92 8.98
CA GLN A 5 -2.74 16.62 8.39
C GLN A 5 -3.89 16.28 7.46
N MET A 6 -3.61 16.07 6.21
CA MET A 6 -4.64 15.84 5.21
C MET A 6 -4.30 14.64 4.34
N ILE A 7 -5.32 14.00 3.81
CA ILE A 7 -5.17 12.92 2.85
C ILE A 7 -5.84 13.36 1.56
N ARG A 8 -5.14 13.25 0.45
CA ARG A 8 -5.73 13.54 -0.85
C ARG A 8 -5.48 12.41 -1.82
N ARG A 9 -6.21 12.39 -2.91
CA ARG A 9 -6.01 11.36 -3.94
C ARG A 9 -4.68 11.58 -4.66
N ALA A 10 -4.04 10.50 -5.04
CA ALA A 10 -2.84 10.57 -5.85
C ALA A 10 -3.22 10.66 -7.32
N SER A 11 -2.36 11.30 -8.09
CA SER A 11 -2.53 11.40 -9.53
C SER A 11 -1.23 11.04 -10.20
N ARG A 12 -1.20 11.03 -11.53
CA ARG A 12 0.03 10.75 -12.26
C ARG A 12 1.16 11.71 -11.93
N ALA A 13 0.81 12.93 -11.55
CA ALA A 13 1.82 13.92 -11.17
C ALA A 13 2.55 13.49 -9.90
N ASP A 14 1.99 12.58 -9.13
CA ASP A 14 2.60 12.13 -7.89
C ASP A 14 3.55 10.95 -8.08
N VAL A 15 3.72 10.44 -9.29
CA VAL A 15 4.55 9.26 -9.53
C VAL A 15 5.97 9.41 -8.98
N PRO A 16 6.64 10.57 -9.12
CA PRO A 16 7.98 10.70 -8.52
C PRO A 16 7.94 10.50 -7.01
N PHE A 17 6.90 11.00 -6.34
CA PHE A 17 6.78 10.82 -4.90
C PHE A 17 6.46 9.35 -4.57
N LEU A 18 5.62 8.68 -5.34
CA LEU A 18 5.35 7.27 -5.14
C LEU A 18 6.62 6.45 -5.29
N ARG A 19 7.47 6.82 -6.24
CA ARG A 19 8.73 6.13 -6.45
C ARG A 19 9.65 6.28 -5.24
N ASP A 20 9.67 7.48 -4.63
CA ASP A 20 10.44 7.69 -3.42
C ASP A 20 9.88 6.89 -2.27
N MET A 21 8.55 6.82 -2.15
CA MET A 21 7.92 6.06 -1.07
C MET A 21 8.17 4.56 -1.24
N LEU A 22 8.29 4.11 -2.48
CA LEU A 22 8.58 2.72 -2.74
C LEU A 22 9.92 2.31 -2.11
N ARG A 23 10.91 3.21 -2.13
CA ARG A 23 12.17 2.92 -1.50
C ARG A 23 12.01 2.72 0.00
N HIS A 24 11.19 3.51 0.65
CA HIS A 24 10.95 3.37 2.08
C HIS A 24 10.18 2.10 2.39
N ALA A 25 9.26 1.71 1.51
CA ALA A 25 8.45 0.54 1.72
C ALA A 25 9.27 -0.76 1.61
N TYR A 26 10.26 -0.74 0.73
CA TYR A 26 11.02 -1.95 0.45
C TYR A 26 12.52 -1.79 0.63
N TYR A 27 12.94 -0.89 1.51
CA TYR A 27 14.37 -0.63 1.70
C TYR A 27 15.14 -1.90 2.09
N TRP A 28 14.46 -2.81 2.77
CA TRP A 28 15.08 -4.03 3.22
C TRP A 28 15.36 -5.01 2.08
N ARG A 29 14.74 -4.80 0.93
CA ARG A 29 15.01 -5.61 -0.24
C ARG A 29 15.92 -4.92 -1.23
N TRP A 30 16.11 -3.61 -1.06
CA TRP A 30 16.70 -2.83 -2.10
C TRP A 30 18.10 -3.24 -2.46
N GLY A 31 18.87 -3.70 -1.56
CA GLY A 31 20.24 -4.08 -1.83
C GLY A 31 20.40 -5.52 -2.25
N THR A 32 19.34 -6.32 -2.29
CA THR A 32 19.51 -7.71 -2.53
C THR A 32 19.02 -8.12 -3.89
N LEU A 33 18.48 -7.21 -4.70
CA LEU A 33 18.04 -7.65 -5.94
C LEU A 33 18.08 -6.57 -6.86
N ASP A 34 17.75 -6.82 -8.02
CA ASP A 34 17.81 -5.85 -8.99
C ASP A 34 16.64 -4.98 -8.94
N SER A 35 15.86 -5.12 -8.03
CA SER A 35 14.74 -4.28 -7.79
C SER A 35 13.74 -4.25 -8.90
N ILE A 36 13.82 -5.16 -9.77
CA ILE A 36 12.89 -5.17 -10.83
C ILE A 36 11.50 -5.28 -10.39
N PRO A 37 11.15 -6.13 -9.46
CA PRO A 37 9.78 -6.15 -8.99
C PRO A 37 9.34 -4.83 -8.39
N GLY A 38 10.28 -4.09 -7.82
CA GLY A 38 9.94 -2.79 -7.25
C GLY A 38 9.39 -1.83 -8.30
N THR A 39 9.93 -1.83 -9.50
CA THR A 39 9.46 -0.89 -10.49
C THR A 39 8.04 -1.20 -10.93
N ARG A 40 7.59 -2.46 -10.78
CA ARG A 40 6.24 -2.81 -11.18
C ARG A 40 5.19 -2.06 -10.40
N TYR A 41 5.52 -1.62 -9.20
CA TYR A 41 4.55 -0.94 -8.34
C TYR A 41 4.22 0.46 -8.82
N VAL A 42 5.09 1.08 -9.60
CA VAL A 42 4.85 2.43 -10.08
C VAL A 42 4.97 2.59 -11.60
N ALA A 43 5.48 1.58 -12.29
CA ALA A 43 5.69 1.71 -13.74
C ALA A 43 4.35 1.99 -14.42
N GLY A 44 4.28 3.08 -15.15
CA GLY A 44 3.06 3.47 -15.86
C GLY A 44 1.87 3.74 -14.94
N TRP A 45 2.13 4.12 -13.70
CA TRP A 45 1.05 4.29 -12.74
C TRP A 45 0.06 5.35 -13.21
N GLY A 46 -1.21 5.11 -12.94
CA GLY A 46 -2.30 5.96 -13.39
C GLY A 46 -3.19 5.27 -14.41
N ARG A 47 -2.93 3.99 -14.69
CA ARG A 47 -3.78 3.24 -15.61
C ARG A 47 -5.06 2.80 -14.89
N PRO A 48 -6.06 2.36 -15.62
CA PRO A 48 -7.31 1.92 -15.01
C PRO A 48 -7.05 0.85 -13.93
N GLY A 49 -7.69 1.00 -12.80
CA GLY A 49 -7.50 0.09 -11.67
C GLY A 49 -6.46 0.56 -10.67
N ASP A 50 -5.60 1.50 -11.04
CA ASP A 50 -4.64 2.07 -10.08
C ASP A 50 -5.36 3.10 -9.23
N ALA A 51 -5.05 3.13 -7.94
CA ALA A 51 -5.59 4.14 -7.04
C ALA A 51 -4.59 4.39 -5.93
N GLY A 52 -4.59 5.59 -5.40
CA GLY A 52 -3.68 5.92 -4.33
C GLY A 52 -4.08 7.17 -3.59
N VAL A 53 -3.48 7.35 -2.43
CA VAL A 53 -3.70 8.52 -1.58
C VAL A 53 -2.35 9.02 -1.08
N ILE A 54 -2.27 10.31 -0.86
CA ILE A 54 -1.06 10.98 -0.38
C ILE A 54 -1.38 11.64 0.95
N ALA A 55 -0.53 11.47 1.93
CA ALA A 55 -0.67 12.16 3.21
C ALA A 55 0.14 13.44 3.18
N LEU A 56 -0.45 14.52 3.61
CA LEU A 56 0.20 15.83 3.68
C LEU A 56 0.31 16.27 5.13
N ASP A 57 1.43 16.89 5.47
CA ASP A 57 1.63 17.50 6.77
C ASP A 57 2.06 18.92 6.49
N LEU A 58 1.26 19.90 6.89
CA LEU A 58 1.51 21.29 6.62
C LEU A 58 1.68 21.54 5.11
N GLY A 59 0.95 20.77 4.32
CA GLY A 59 0.97 20.92 2.87
C GLY A 59 2.08 20.15 2.17
N PHE A 60 2.99 19.49 2.90
CA PHE A 60 4.06 18.74 2.29
C PHE A 60 3.75 17.25 2.26
N PRO A 61 4.01 16.56 1.15
CA PRO A 61 3.77 15.11 1.09
C PRO A 61 4.71 14.37 2.03
N VAL A 62 4.17 13.55 2.89
CA VAL A 62 4.96 12.81 3.87
C VAL A 62 4.70 11.31 3.85
N GLY A 63 3.76 10.85 3.07
CA GLY A 63 3.48 9.42 2.97
C GLY A 63 2.53 9.16 1.83
N ALA A 64 2.44 7.90 1.44
CA ALA A 64 1.55 7.50 0.37
C ALA A 64 1.11 6.06 0.56
N ALA A 65 -0.06 5.75 0.06
CA ALA A 65 -0.51 4.37 -0.04
C ALA A 65 -1.20 4.24 -1.38
N TRP A 66 -0.92 3.18 -2.07
CA TRP A 66 -1.54 2.97 -3.38
C TRP A 66 -1.69 1.49 -3.65
N TYR A 67 -2.55 1.14 -4.61
CA TYR A 67 -2.68 -0.22 -5.03
C TYR A 67 -2.75 -0.32 -6.54
N ARG A 68 -2.47 -1.50 -7.04
CA ARG A 68 -2.68 -1.83 -8.45
C ARG A 68 -2.87 -3.33 -8.59
N LEU A 69 -3.49 -3.71 -9.69
CA LEU A 69 -3.66 -5.11 -10.02
C LEU A 69 -2.41 -5.61 -10.74
N PHE A 70 -1.99 -6.81 -10.41
CA PHE A 70 -0.86 -7.44 -11.06
C PHE A 70 -1.34 -8.66 -11.82
N ARG A 71 -0.54 -9.12 -12.72
CA ARG A 71 -0.86 -10.31 -13.50
C ARG A 71 -0.04 -11.47 -12.97
N ARG A 72 -0.57 -12.67 -13.15
CA ARG A 72 0.10 -13.86 -12.66
C ARG A 72 1.49 -14.03 -13.29
N ASP A 73 1.67 -13.57 -14.54
CA ASP A 73 2.96 -13.67 -15.19
C ASP A 73 3.89 -12.52 -14.83
N ALA A 74 3.45 -11.55 -14.06
CA ALA A 74 4.29 -10.46 -13.60
C ALA A 74 3.79 -10.00 -12.22
N PRO A 75 3.90 -10.85 -11.21
CA PRO A 75 3.29 -10.57 -9.91
C PRO A 75 4.12 -9.59 -9.08
N GLY A 76 3.47 -8.95 -8.12
CA GLY A 76 4.17 -8.23 -7.06
C GLY A 76 4.56 -9.21 -5.97
N TYR A 77 5.23 -8.71 -4.94
CA TYR A 77 5.66 -9.54 -3.82
C TYR A 77 4.49 -10.10 -3.03
N GLY A 78 3.39 -9.38 -2.98
CA GLY A 78 2.21 -9.79 -2.21
C GLY A 78 1.07 -10.29 -3.09
N PHE A 79 1.40 -10.77 -4.28
CA PHE A 79 0.37 -11.19 -5.23
C PHE A 79 -0.41 -12.39 -4.70
N VAL A 80 -1.72 -12.32 -4.79
CA VAL A 80 -2.62 -13.40 -4.41
C VAL A 80 -3.35 -13.90 -5.66
N ASP A 81 -3.99 -13.03 -6.39
CA ASP A 81 -4.63 -13.36 -7.66
C ASP A 81 -4.82 -12.09 -8.48
N GLU A 82 -5.29 -12.24 -9.70
CA GLU A 82 -5.37 -11.11 -10.62
C GLU A 82 -6.54 -10.17 -10.32
N GLU A 83 -7.43 -10.54 -9.42
CA GLU A 83 -8.57 -9.70 -9.06
C GLU A 83 -8.36 -8.99 -7.73
N THR A 84 -7.28 -9.26 -7.04
CA THR A 84 -7.00 -8.70 -5.73
C THR A 84 -5.88 -7.68 -5.88
N PRO A 85 -6.18 -6.39 -5.75
CA PRO A 85 -5.11 -5.41 -5.88
C PRO A 85 -4.15 -5.52 -4.71
N GLU A 86 -2.88 -5.30 -4.98
CA GLU A 86 -1.86 -5.33 -3.96
C GLU A 86 -1.50 -3.91 -3.58
N LEU A 87 -1.44 -3.63 -2.30
CA LEU A 87 -1.16 -2.27 -1.85
C LEU A 87 0.27 -2.11 -1.36
N THR A 88 0.75 -0.88 -1.45
CA THR A 88 2.03 -0.45 -0.94
C THR A 88 1.76 0.78 -0.09
N ILE A 89 2.45 0.89 1.03
CA ILE A 89 2.26 2.03 1.92
C ILE A 89 3.59 2.39 2.55
N ALA A 90 3.88 3.66 2.65
CA ALA A 90 5.10 4.13 3.32
C ALA A 90 4.91 5.55 3.81
N VAL A 91 5.58 5.87 4.91
CA VAL A 91 5.61 7.21 5.50
C VAL A 91 7.07 7.54 5.66
N VAL A 92 7.46 8.79 5.35
CA VAL A 92 8.86 9.21 5.50
C VAL A 92 9.29 9.02 6.96
N PRO A 93 10.54 8.63 7.20
CA PRO A 93 10.96 8.27 8.56
C PRO A 93 10.70 9.34 9.60
N SER A 94 10.86 10.62 9.26
CA SER A 94 10.68 11.68 10.23
C SER A 94 9.22 11.88 10.65
N ARG A 95 8.29 11.24 9.99
CA ARG A 95 6.87 11.38 10.32
C ARG A 95 6.24 10.09 10.81
N ARG A 96 7.04 9.06 11.04
CA ARG A 96 6.50 7.79 11.54
C ARG A 96 6.03 7.94 12.98
N GLY A 97 5.10 7.09 13.38
CA GLY A 97 4.58 7.12 14.74
C GLY A 97 3.59 8.23 15.02
N ARG A 98 3.10 8.90 13.98
CA ARG A 98 2.19 10.02 14.14
C ARG A 98 0.81 9.78 13.53
N GLY A 99 0.50 8.55 13.20
CA GLY A 99 -0.83 8.18 12.71
C GLY A 99 -1.05 8.29 11.23
N PHE A 100 -0.03 8.70 10.46
CA PHE A 100 -0.21 8.83 9.01
C PHE A 100 -0.46 7.49 8.34
N GLY A 101 0.24 6.44 8.77
CA GLY A 101 0.04 5.12 8.18
C GLY A 101 -1.39 4.62 8.34
N GLU A 102 -1.94 4.83 9.51
CA GLU A 102 -3.32 4.41 9.78
C GLU A 102 -4.30 5.21 8.93
N GLN A 103 -4.09 6.51 8.80
CA GLN A 103 -4.96 7.35 8.00
C GLN A 103 -4.88 6.98 6.52
N LEU A 104 -3.66 6.71 6.04
CA LEU A 104 -3.46 6.30 4.65
C LEU A 104 -4.15 4.97 4.37
N LEU A 105 -3.97 4.01 5.27
CA LEU A 105 -4.54 2.69 5.08
C LEU A 105 -6.06 2.75 5.10
N SER A 106 -6.62 3.49 6.04
CA SER A 106 -8.05 3.64 6.14
C SER A 106 -8.64 4.25 4.86
N ALA A 107 -8.02 5.29 4.36
CA ALA A 107 -8.51 5.97 3.15
C ALA A 107 -8.40 5.06 1.93
N LEU A 108 -7.31 4.31 1.83
CA LEU A 108 -7.12 3.44 0.68
C LEU A 108 -8.10 2.27 0.69
N LEU A 109 -8.35 1.70 1.86
CA LEU A 109 -9.32 0.61 1.96
C LEU A 109 -10.73 1.09 1.65
N ASP A 110 -11.08 2.30 2.07
CA ASP A 110 -12.37 2.87 1.70
C ASP A 110 -12.48 3.04 0.19
N ARG A 111 -11.39 3.44 -0.45
CA ARG A 111 -11.39 3.59 -1.88
C ARG A 111 -11.57 2.23 -2.56
N ALA A 112 -10.90 1.22 -2.08
CA ALA A 112 -11.01 -0.12 -2.66
C ALA A 112 -12.45 -0.65 -2.53
N ARG A 113 -13.07 -0.41 -1.39
CA ARG A 113 -14.47 -0.82 -1.19
C ARG A 113 -15.37 -0.11 -2.18
N SER A 114 -15.18 1.19 -2.33
CA SER A 114 -16.03 1.98 -3.21
C SER A 114 -15.85 1.57 -4.67
N GLU A 115 -14.71 1.02 -5.01
CA GLU A 115 -14.46 0.56 -6.38
C GLU A 115 -14.86 -0.89 -6.58
N GLY A 116 -15.41 -1.54 -5.57
CA GLY A 116 -15.97 -2.86 -5.73
C GLY A 116 -15.03 -4.02 -5.54
N TYR A 117 -13.81 -3.77 -5.06
CA TYR A 117 -12.89 -4.87 -4.83
C TYR A 117 -13.30 -5.67 -3.61
N ARG A 118 -13.15 -7.00 -3.69
CA ARG A 118 -13.54 -7.88 -2.60
C ARG A 118 -12.43 -8.06 -1.59
N ASP A 119 -11.18 -7.99 -2.04
CA ASP A 119 -10.02 -8.23 -1.21
C ASP A 119 -8.90 -7.30 -1.59
N VAL A 120 -7.97 -7.10 -0.70
CA VAL A 120 -6.70 -6.44 -1.02
C VAL A 120 -5.59 -7.25 -0.38
N SER A 121 -4.38 -7.15 -0.91
CA SER A 121 -3.24 -7.89 -0.36
C SER A 121 -2.03 -6.98 -0.21
N LEU A 122 -1.05 -7.46 0.52
CA LEU A 122 0.23 -6.77 0.67
C LEU A 122 1.30 -7.77 1.06
N SER A 123 2.55 -7.35 0.95
CA SER A 123 3.68 -8.10 1.47
C SER A 123 4.33 -7.26 2.56
N VAL A 124 4.67 -7.85 3.67
CA VAL A 124 5.26 -7.13 4.79
C VAL A 124 6.36 -7.97 5.40
N GLU A 125 7.38 -7.31 5.91
CA GLU A 125 8.46 -7.98 6.59
C GLU A 125 7.93 -8.60 7.87
N ARG A 126 8.35 -9.83 8.17
CA ARG A 126 7.81 -10.55 9.32
C ARG A 126 8.01 -9.81 10.63
N ASP A 127 9.11 -9.08 10.77
CA ASP A 127 9.37 -8.36 11.98
C ASP A 127 8.96 -6.90 11.93
N SER A 128 8.18 -6.51 10.96
CA SER A 128 7.79 -5.11 10.81
C SER A 128 6.85 -4.67 11.91
N PRO A 129 7.07 -3.50 12.48
CA PRO A 129 6.12 -2.96 13.45
C PRO A 129 4.75 -2.67 12.84
N ALA A 130 4.65 -2.61 11.51
CA ALA A 130 3.38 -2.36 10.86
C ALA A 130 2.48 -3.58 10.84
N LEU A 131 3.00 -4.77 11.19
CA LEU A 131 2.21 -5.97 11.14
C LEU A 131 0.95 -5.87 11.99
N LYS A 132 1.07 -5.32 13.19
CA LYS A 132 -0.09 -5.19 14.07
C LYS A 132 -1.11 -4.21 13.52
N LEU A 133 -0.65 -3.17 12.85
CA LEU A 133 -1.57 -2.23 12.21
C LEU A 133 -2.37 -2.95 11.14
N TYR A 134 -1.71 -3.75 10.32
CA TYR A 134 -2.40 -4.48 9.27
C TYR A 134 -3.42 -5.45 9.87
N GLU A 135 -3.04 -6.14 10.94
CA GLU A 135 -3.95 -7.07 11.60
C GLU A 135 -5.20 -6.37 12.13
N ARG A 136 -5.02 -5.14 12.65
CA ARG A 136 -6.17 -4.38 13.14
C ARG A 136 -7.13 -4.01 12.02
N PHE A 137 -6.63 -3.89 10.78
CA PHE A 137 -7.48 -3.57 9.64
C PHE A 137 -7.99 -4.82 8.92
N GLY A 138 -7.82 -5.99 9.53
CA GLY A 138 -8.41 -7.21 8.99
C GLY A 138 -7.51 -8.03 8.09
N PHE A 139 -6.23 -7.64 7.98
CA PHE A 139 -5.30 -8.43 7.18
C PHE A 139 -4.89 -9.68 7.93
N ARG A 140 -4.79 -10.80 7.22
CA ARG A 140 -4.35 -12.05 7.80
C ARG A 140 -3.34 -12.69 6.87
N GLY A 141 -2.37 -13.38 7.42
CA GLY A 141 -1.33 -14.04 6.64
C GLY A 141 -1.90 -15.16 5.81
N VAL A 142 -1.55 -15.20 4.53
CA VAL A 142 -1.97 -16.26 3.63
C VAL A 142 -0.78 -17.05 3.10
N ARG A 143 0.43 -16.52 3.22
CA ARG A 143 1.61 -17.22 2.74
C ARG A 143 2.85 -16.64 3.42
N GLU A 144 3.78 -17.44 3.83
CA GLU A 144 5.04 -16.97 4.38
C GLU A 144 6.16 -17.29 3.42
N GLU A 145 7.05 -16.34 3.23
CA GLU A 145 8.17 -16.54 2.34
C GLU A 145 9.40 -15.96 3.01
N ASP A 146 10.35 -16.76 3.37
CA ASP A 146 11.59 -16.29 4.01
C ASP A 146 11.31 -15.27 5.10
N ASP A 147 11.64 -14.02 4.85
CA ASP A 147 11.48 -12.99 5.84
C ASP A 147 10.19 -12.22 5.74
N THR A 148 9.27 -12.61 4.88
CA THR A 148 8.07 -11.83 4.64
C THR A 148 6.81 -12.65 4.81
N VAL A 149 5.72 -11.95 5.02
CA VAL A 149 4.39 -12.54 5.07
C VAL A 149 3.55 -11.84 4.02
N VAL A 150 2.84 -12.63 3.22
CA VAL A 150 1.83 -12.07 2.31
C VAL A 150 0.52 -12.10 3.07
N MET A 151 -0.14 -10.97 3.15
CA MET A 151 -1.38 -10.83 3.90
C MET A 151 -2.52 -10.41 2.98
N ARG A 152 -3.73 -10.80 3.34
CA ARG A 152 -4.93 -10.45 2.57
C ARG A 152 -6.00 -9.98 3.55
N ALA A 153 -6.75 -8.98 3.17
CA ALA A 153 -7.91 -8.54 3.93
C ALA A 153 -9.13 -8.62 3.04
N GLU A 154 -10.21 -9.17 3.57
CA GLU A 154 -11.48 -9.15 2.88
C GLU A 154 -12.12 -7.82 3.18
N LEU A 155 -12.63 -7.16 2.15
CA LEU A 155 -13.26 -5.86 2.34
C LEU A 155 -14.74 -6.11 2.54
N ALA A 156 -15.19 -5.85 3.74
CA ALA A 156 -16.55 -6.04 4.03
C ALA A 156 -17.25 -5.09 3.20
N ASN A 157 -18.22 -5.47 2.47
CA ASN A 157 -18.78 -4.67 1.62
C ASN A 157 -19.58 -3.79 2.24
N GLY A 158 -19.46 -3.59 3.10
CA GLY A 158 -20.15 -2.74 3.64
C GLY A 158 -21.42 -2.95 3.81
N ARG A 159 -21.87 -3.81 3.60
CA ARG A 159 -22.94 -3.97 3.74
C ARG A 159 -23.20 -4.89 4.14
N PRO A 160 -23.74 -4.93 4.89
CA PRO A 160 -24.04 -5.93 5.33
C PRO A 160 -24.91 -6.13 4.51
N SER A 161 -25.12 -6.45 4.09
CA SER A 161 -25.90 -6.84 3.32
C SER A 161 -26.94 -7.17 3.81
#